data_81c683f1165c242e4d8e8933fd2d4ec4
#
_entry.id   81c683f1165c242e4d8e8933fd2d4ec4
#
_cell.length_a   1.000
_cell.length_b   1.000
_cell.length_c   1.000
_cell.angle_alpha   90.00
_cell.angle_beta   90.00
_cell.angle_gamma   90.00
#
_symmetry.space_group_name_H-M   'P 1'
#
loop_
_entity.id
_entity.type
_entity.pdbx_description
1 polymer ?
#
loop_
_entity_poly.entity_id
_entity_poly.type
_entity_poly.pdbx_seq_one_letter_code
_entity_poly.pdbx_strand_id
1 'polypeptide(L)'
;VTLTLAVLGDSIAYGQGAASPADTVGARLAASLTAAGTPARARVFAVPGADSLGLAEQVRRAAAEAPDVALIIVGANDLTHFVPAPRAAALLGDAVRALRAAGAQVVVTPAPDLSVVPWVPPQLRVAVRAGSAALQRAQTGAALAAGARVADIGRSAAAFAAEPALFSPDRFHPSSAGYAVIATALSPAVHAAAAAARPADRSGFEKRPRPAAT
;
A
#
# COMPACT_ATOMS: atom_id res chain seq x y z
N VAL A 1 -19.90 -8.71 7.99
CA VAL A 1 -19.43 -7.35 7.59
C VAL A 1 -18.28 -7.51 6.61
N THR A 2 -18.31 -6.78 5.47
CA THR A 2 -17.27 -6.81 4.44
C THR A 2 -16.21 -5.76 4.77
N LEU A 3 -14.95 -6.17 4.91
CA LEU A 3 -13.82 -5.28 5.16
C LEU A 3 -13.57 -4.38 3.95
N THR A 4 -13.34 -3.09 4.18
CA THR A 4 -12.95 -2.13 3.14
C THR A 4 -11.44 -1.90 3.18
N LEU A 5 -10.75 -2.31 2.11
CA LEU A 5 -9.33 -2.04 1.86
C LEU A 5 -9.20 -0.82 0.96
N ALA A 6 -8.81 0.33 1.50
CA ALA A 6 -8.46 1.51 0.72
C ALA A 6 -7.05 1.36 0.15
N VAL A 7 -6.86 1.63 -1.14
CA VAL A 7 -5.57 1.57 -1.82
C VAL A 7 -5.21 2.96 -2.33
N LEU A 8 -4.13 3.51 -1.79
CA LEU A 8 -3.65 4.87 -2.06
C LEU A 8 -2.23 4.82 -2.64
N GLY A 9 -1.85 5.85 -3.35
CA GLY A 9 -0.50 6.03 -3.87
C GLY A 9 -0.47 6.40 -5.35
N ASP A 10 0.43 5.79 -6.08
CA ASP A 10 0.75 6.11 -7.47
C ASP A 10 0.15 5.12 -8.48
N SER A 11 0.75 5.03 -9.66
CA SER A 11 0.33 4.14 -10.74
C SER A 11 0.37 2.65 -10.38
N ILE A 12 1.27 2.22 -9.48
CA ILE A 12 1.36 0.83 -9.01
C ILE A 12 0.15 0.53 -8.10
N ALA A 13 -0.17 1.43 -7.18
CA ALA A 13 -1.36 1.32 -6.34
C ALA A 13 -2.67 1.32 -7.16
N TYR A 14 -2.69 2.10 -8.23
CA TYR A 14 -3.81 2.15 -9.18
C TYR A 14 -3.98 0.85 -9.96
N GLY A 15 -2.87 0.17 -10.30
CA GLY A 15 -2.86 -1.07 -11.07
C GLY A 15 -2.50 -0.88 -12.54
N GLN A 16 -1.74 0.17 -12.88
CA GLN A 16 -1.29 0.41 -14.26
C GLN A 16 -0.39 -0.73 -14.75
N GLY A 17 -0.64 -1.22 -15.96
CA GLY A 17 0.07 -2.35 -16.56
C GLY A 17 -0.59 -3.71 -16.33
N ALA A 18 -1.58 -3.81 -15.41
CA ALA A 18 -2.38 -5.02 -15.26
C ALA A 18 -3.28 -5.27 -16.49
N ALA A 19 -3.39 -6.51 -16.93
CA ALA A 19 -4.21 -6.90 -18.08
C ALA A 19 -5.72 -6.82 -17.80
N SER A 20 -6.12 -6.93 -16.53
CA SER A 20 -7.50 -6.82 -16.09
C SER A 20 -7.63 -6.14 -14.73
N PRO A 21 -8.80 -5.58 -14.39
CA PRO A 21 -9.05 -5.03 -13.05
C PRO A 21 -8.85 -6.04 -11.91
N ALA A 22 -9.10 -7.32 -12.15
CA ALA A 22 -8.92 -8.39 -11.16
C ALA A 22 -7.43 -8.66 -10.86
N ASP A 23 -6.54 -8.26 -11.75
CA ASP A 23 -5.10 -8.49 -11.63
C ASP A 23 -4.37 -7.39 -10.85
N THR A 24 -5.05 -6.28 -10.51
CA THR A 24 -4.46 -5.19 -9.74
C THR A 24 -4.11 -5.63 -8.31
N VAL A 25 -3.16 -4.95 -7.68
CA VAL A 25 -2.73 -5.27 -6.32
C VAL A 25 -3.88 -5.25 -5.32
N GLY A 26 -4.75 -4.24 -5.40
CA GLY A 26 -5.91 -4.09 -4.51
C GLY A 26 -6.91 -5.24 -4.65
N ALA A 27 -7.25 -5.60 -5.89
CA ALA A 27 -8.17 -6.70 -6.17
C ALA A 27 -7.62 -8.05 -5.69
N ARG A 28 -6.34 -8.34 -5.96
CA ARG A 28 -5.66 -9.57 -5.50
C ARG A 28 -5.61 -9.69 -3.99
N LEU A 29 -5.32 -8.60 -3.29
CA LEU A 29 -5.30 -8.60 -1.82
C LEU A 29 -6.69 -8.77 -1.21
N ALA A 30 -7.72 -8.12 -1.79
CA ALA A 30 -9.11 -8.33 -1.35
C ALA A 30 -9.56 -9.76 -1.58
N ALA A 31 -9.21 -10.37 -2.72
CA ALA A 31 -9.48 -11.78 -3.00
C ALA A 31 -8.76 -12.71 -2.02
N SER A 32 -7.49 -12.42 -1.70
CA SER A 32 -6.70 -13.18 -0.72
C SER A 32 -7.32 -13.13 0.69
N LEU A 33 -7.76 -11.96 1.15
CA LEU A 33 -8.47 -11.80 2.41
C LEU A 33 -9.77 -12.60 2.43
N THR A 34 -10.54 -12.54 1.35
CA THR A 34 -11.80 -13.27 1.22
C THR A 34 -11.59 -14.77 1.23
N ALA A 35 -10.58 -15.27 0.51
CA ALA A 35 -10.20 -16.69 0.50
C ALA A 35 -9.75 -17.18 1.89
N ALA A 36 -9.16 -16.29 2.71
CA ALA A 36 -8.80 -16.57 4.10
C ALA A 36 -9.95 -16.39 5.11
N GLY A 37 -11.20 -16.28 4.63
CA GLY A 37 -12.39 -16.17 5.48
C GLY A 37 -12.68 -14.75 6.01
N THR A 38 -12.05 -13.72 5.42
CA THR A 38 -12.36 -12.31 5.70
C THR A 38 -12.92 -11.67 4.44
N PRO A 39 -14.26 -11.62 4.25
CA PRO A 39 -14.85 -10.96 3.10
C PRO A 39 -14.32 -9.52 2.99
N ALA A 40 -13.74 -9.17 1.85
CA ALA A 40 -13.09 -7.89 1.66
C ALA A 40 -13.34 -7.32 0.26
N ARG A 41 -13.34 -5.98 0.16
CA ARG A 41 -13.40 -5.26 -1.11
C ARG A 41 -12.32 -4.17 -1.15
N ALA A 42 -11.69 -3.98 -2.30
CA ALA A 42 -10.76 -2.89 -2.53
C ALA A 42 -11.48 -1.63 -3.02
N ARG A 43 -11.04 -0.48 -2.51
CA ARG A 43 -11.44 0.87 -2.99
C ARG A 43 -10.16 1.62 -3.35
N VAL A 44 -10.02 2.01 -4.61
CA VAL A 44 -8.81 2.64 -5.13
C VAL A 44 -8.98 4.17 -5.13
N PHE A 45 -8.10 4.84 -4.40
CA PHE A 45 -7.95 6.30 -4.33
C PHE A 45 -6.67 6.78 -4.99
N ALA A 46 -5.81 5.84 -5.37
CA ALA A 46 -4.53 6.09 -6.01
C ALA A 46 -4.68 6.86 -7.32
N VAL A 47 -3.70 7.70 -7.62
CA VAL A 47 -3.65 8.53 -8.82
C VAL A 47 -2.34 8.25 -9.57
N PRO A 48 -2.39 7.74 -10.82
CA PRO A 48 -1.20 7.57 -11.63
C PRO A 48 -0.37 8.86 -11.71
N GLY A 49 0.95 8.74 -11.55
CA GLY A 49 1.86 9.88 -11.55
C GLY A 49 1.97 10.62 -10.20
N ALA A 50 1.17 10.29 -9.19
CA ALA A 50 1.26 10.94 -7.88
C ALA A 50 2.60 10.62 -7.20
N ASP A 51 3.19 11.63 -6.59
CA ASP A 51 4.25 11.54 -5.60
C ASP A 51 3.67 11.62 -4.17
N SER A 52 4.54 11.70 -3.16
CA SER A 52 4.10 11.79 -1.77
C SER A 52 3.26 13.05 -1.46
N LEU A 53 3.41 14.13 -2.25
CA LEU A 53 2.59 15.35 -2.09
C LEU A 53 1.12 15.09 -2.45
N GLY A 54 0.87 14.24 -3.44
CA GLY A 54 -0.47 13.85 -3.88
C GLY A 54 -1.25 13.02 -2.86
N LEU A 55 -0.62 12.49 -1.81
CA LEU A 55 -1.29 11.66 -0.80
C LEU A 55 -2.35 12.44 0.00
N ALA A 56 -2.16 13.72 0.27
CA ALA A 56 -3.07 14.49 1.13
C ALA A 56 -4.52 14.45 0.62
N GLU A 57 -4.74 14.63 -0.67
CA GLU A 57 -6.07 14.59 -1.28
C GLU A 57 -6.64 13.16 -1.32
N GLN A 58 -5.80 12.17 -1.61
CA GLN A 58 -6.21 10.77 -1.58
C GLN A 58 -6.65 10.35 -0.18
N VAL A 59 -5.91 10.75 0.85
CA VAL A 59 -6.22 10.49 2.27
C VAL A 59 -7.54 11.13 2.66
N ARG A 60 -7.78 12.39 2.28
CA ARG A 60 -9.04 13.10 2.57
C ARG A 60 -10.24 12.32 2.02
N ARG A 61 -10.14 11.83 0.78
CA ARG A 61 -11.18 11.03 0.12
C ARG A 61 -11.35 9.66 0.76
N ALA A 62 -10.24 8.97 1.05
CA ALA A 62 -10.27 7.64 1.67
C ALA A 62 -10.82 7.69 3.10
N ALA A 63 -10.42 8.67 3.91
CA ALA A 63 -10.87 8.84 5.29
C ALA A 63 -12.39 9.08 5.38
N ALA A 64 -12.99 9.77 4.41
CA ALA A 64 -14.43 9.98 4.34
C ALA A 64 -15.22 8.66 4.17
N GLU A 65 -14.61 7.60 3.67
CA GLU A 65 -15.21 6.27 3.54
C GLU A 65 -14.93 5.35 4.73
N ALA A 66 -14.22 5.83 5.77
CA ALA A 66 -13.88 5.11 7.00
C ALA A 66 -13.36 3.68 6.71
N PRO A 67 -12.24 3.51 6.00
CA PRO A 67 -11.73 2.19 5.63
C PRO A 67 -11.21 1.44 6.86
N ASP A 68 -11.35 0.11 6.85
CA ASP A 68 -10.82 -0.75 7.91
C ASP A 68 -9.28 -0.86 7.79
N VAL A 69 -8.79 -1.01 6.55
CA VAL A 69 -7.37 -1.09 6.22
C VAL A 69 -7.06 -0.11 5.11
N ALA A 70 -5.94 0.60 5.21
CA ALA A 70 -5.40 1.45 4.16
C ALA A 70 -4.01 0.93 3.75
N LEU A 71 -3.83 0.66 2.45
CA LEU A 71 -2.55 0.32 1.84
C LEU A 71 -2.04 1.53 1.07
N ILE A 72 -0.82 1.97 1.37
CA ILE A 72 -0.14 3.06 0.65
C ILE A 72 1.05 2.49 -0.13
N ILE A 73 1.07 2.71 -1.44
CA ILE A 73 2.18 2.37 -2.35
C ILE A 73 2.57 3.65 -3.07
N VAL A 74 3.70 4.27 -2.67
CA VAL A 74 4.18 5.54 -3.24
C VAL A 74 5.69 5.65 -3.13
N GLY A 75 6.30 6.36 -4.05
CA GLY A 75 7.73 6.65 -3.99
C GLY A 75 8.47 6.57 -5.33
N ALA A 76 7.93 5.88 -6.33
CA ALA A 76 8.52 5.84 -7.66
C ALA A 76 8.60 7.25 -8.27
N ASN A 77 7.53 8.02 -8.17
CA ASN A 77 7.49 9.39 -8.67
C ASN A 77 8.30 10.37 -7.80
N ASP A 78 8.40 10.15 -6.49
CA ASP A 78 9.31 10.93 -5.64
C ASP A 78 10.76 10.83 -6.17
N LEU A 79 11.20 9.62 -6.57
CA LEU A 79 12.53 9.40 -7.13
C LEU A 79 12.70 10.08 -8.49
N THR A 80 11.73 9.95 -9.39
CA THR A 80 11.81 10.53 -10.75
C THR A 80 11.63 12.04 -10.77
N HIS A 81 10.91 12.60 -9.79
CA HIS A 81 10.72 14.05 -9.61
C HIS A 81 11.78 14.67 -8.68
N PHE A 82 12.76 13.88 -8.22
CA PHE A 82 13.82 14.34 -7.32
C PHE A 82 13.30 14.96 -6.02
N VAL A 83 12.17 14.46 -5.49
CA VAL A 83 11.67 14.90 -4.20
C VAL A 83 12.65 14.46 -3.10
N PRO A 84 13.13 15.37 -2.24
CA PRO A 84 14.05 14.99 -1.18
C PRO A 84 13.45 13.92 -0.25
N ALA A 85 14.21 12.84 0.01
CA ALA A 85 13.73 11.72 0.80
C ALA A 85 13.15 12.11 2.18
N PRO A 86 13.73 13.06 2.94
CA PRO A 86 13.12 13.53 4.19
C PRO A 86 11.76 14.17 4.00
N ARG A 87 11.56 14.92 2.90
CA ARG A 87 10.28 15.56 2.58
C ARG A 87 9.21 14.52 2.21
N ALA A 88 9.55 13.59 1.31
CA ALA A 88 8.65 12.50 0.93
C ALA A 88 8.24 11.67 2.15
N ALA A 89 9.20 11.34 3.03
CA ALA A 89 8.94 10.60 4.26
C ALA A 89 8.05 11.38 5.25
N ALA A 90 8.21 12.69 5.39
CA ALA A 90 7.36 13.51 6.24
C ALA A 90 5.91 13.51 5.74
N LEU A 91 5.69 13.72 4.43
CA LEU A 91 4.37 13.67 3.80
C LEU A 91 3.69 12.31 3.95
N LEU A 92 4.46 11.22 3.79
CA LEU A 92 3.97 9.86 4.04
C LEU A 92 3.56 9.67 5.51
N GLY A 93 4.38 10.15 6.46
CA GLY A 93 4.08 10.10 7.89
C GLY A 93 2.78 10.85 8.23
N ASP A 94 2.55 12.03 7.61
CA ASP A 94 1.29 12.79 7.76
C ASP A 94 0.10 11.99 7.24
N ALA A 95 0.22 11.39 6.06
CA ALA A 95 -0.80 10.54 5.46
C ALA A 95 -1.16 9.35 6.37
N VAL A 96 -0.16 8.66 6.92
CA VAL A 96 -0.35 7.55 7.87
C VAL A 96 -1.09 8.02 9.12
N ARG A 97 -0.65 9.13 9.74
CA ARG A 97 -1.31 9.67 10.94
C ARG A 97 -2.78 10.02 10.69
N ALA A 98 -3.08 10.64 9.56
CA ALA A 98 -4.44 11.02 9.20
C ALA A 98 -5.35 9.79 8.99
N LEU A 99 -4.88 8.76 8.29
CA LEU A 99 -5.64 7.50 8.11
C LEU A 99 -5.83 6.76 9.44
N ARG A 100 -4.80 6.74 10.31
CA ARG A 100 -4.89 6.16 11.65
C ARG A 100 -5.92 6.91 12.51
N ALA A 101 -5.93 8.25 12.45
CA ALA A 101 -6.92 9.07 13.15
C ALA A 101 -8.35 8.81 12.65
N ALA A 102 -8.52 8.44 11.38
CA ALA A 102 -9.79 7.99 10.80
C ALA A 102 -10.17 6.53 11.17
N GLY A 103 -9.35 5.83 11.98
CA GLY A 103 -9.62 4.49 12.48
C GLY A 103 -9.01 3.35 11.63
N ALA A 104 -8.37 3.64 10.51
CA ALA A 104 -7.80 2.62 9.65
C ALA A 104 -6.54 1.98 10.24
N GLN A 105 -6.36 0.67 10.04
CA GLN A 105 -5.05 0.04 10.12
C GLN A 105 -4.27 0.37 8.85
N VAL A 106 -3.03 0.85 8.98
CA VAL A 106 -2.26 1.32 7.82
C VAL A 106 -1.11 0.37 7.51
N VAL A 107 -0.98 0.00 6.24
CA VAL A 107 0.16 -0.74 5.68
C VAL A 107 0.85 0.16 4.65
N VAL A 108 2.15 0.29 4.76
CA VAL A 108 2.99 1.05 3.82
C VAL A 108 3.89 0.09 3.06
N THR A 109 3.92 0.26 1.75
CA THR A 109 4.93 -0.33 0.88
C THR A 109 5.97 0.75 0.58
N PRO A 110 7.22 0.62 1.03
CA PRO A 110 8.27 1.58 0.71
C PRO A 110 8.52 1.68 -0.80
N ALA A 111 9.17 2.76 -1.23
CA ALA A 111 9.52 2.99 -2.63
C ALA A 111 10.22 1.77 -3.26
N PRO A 112 9.94 1.43 -4.53
CA PRO A 112 10.62 0.33 -5.21
C PRO A 112 12.09 0.65 -5.48
N ASP A 113 12.93 -0.39 -5.66
CA ASP A 113 14.26 -0.22 -6.24
C ASP A 113 14.15 0.00 -7.75
N LEU A 114 14.16 1.26 -8.18
CA LEU A 114 14.05 1.60 -9.60
C LEU A 114 15.29 1.18 -10.43
N SER A 115 16.40 0.77 -9.80
CA SER A 115 17.58 0.31 -10.53
C SER A 115 17.36 -0.98 -11.32
N VAL A 116 16.31 -1.74 -10.98
CA VAL A 116 15.93 -2.99 -11.66
C VAL A 116 15.05 -2.74 -12.89
N VAL A 117 14.55 -1.53 -13.07
CA VAL A 117 13.69 -1.16 -14.21
C VAL A 117 14.50 -1.27 -15.51
N PRO A 118 13.99 -1.98 -16.54
CA PRO A 118 14.76 -2.31 -17.76
C PRO A 118 15.32 -1.11 -18.52
N TRP A 119 14.64 0.04 -18.52
CA TRP A 119 15.11 1.23 -19.25
C TRP A 119 16.10 2.10 -18.45
N VAL A 120 16.42 1.77 -17.20
CA VAL A 120 17.46 2.49 -16.45
C VAL A 120 18.83 2.13 -17.04
N PRO A 121 19.59 3.12 -17.57
CA PRO A 121 20.90 2.88 -18.15
C PRO A 121 21.86 2.21 -17.14
N PRO A 122 22.67 1.23 -17.57
CA PRO A 122 23.56 0.50 -16.66
C PRO A 122 24.45 1.40 -15.78
N GLN A 123 24.98 2.49 -16.37
CA GLN A 123 25.85 3.44 -15.69
C GLN A 123 25.14 4.25 -14.59
N LEU A 124 23.81 4.35 -14.61
CA LEU A 124 23.02 5.06 -13.61
C LEU A 124 22.47 4.14 -12.51
N ARG A 125 22.51 2.81 -12.70
CA ARG A 125 21.89 1.85 -11.77
C ARG A 125 22.40 1.96 -10.34
N VAL A 126 23.70 2.21 -10.16
CA VAL A 126 24.29 2.35 -8.81
C VAL A 126 23.70 3.59 -8.10
N ALA A 127 23.62 4.72 -8.79
CA ALA A 127 23.07 5.95 -8.23
C ALA A 127 21.56 5.82 -7.96
N VAL A 128 20.79 5.23 -8.90
CA VAL A 128 19.37 4.98 -8.75
C VAL A 128 19.09 4.05 -7.57
N ARG A 129 19.87 2.98 -7.42
CA ARG A 129 19.77 2.07 -6.27
C ARG A 129 20.02 2.79 -4.94
N ALA A 130 21.06 3.62 -4.88
CA ALA A 130 21.38 4.39 -3.68
C ALA A 130 20.25 5.37 -3.31
N GLY A 131 19.68 6.07 -4.30
CA GLY A 131 18.53 6.96 -4.10
C GLY A 131 17.29 6.20 -3.64
N SER A 132 16.96 5.07 -4.28
CA SER A 132 15.85 4.19 -3.88
C SER A 132 16.01 3.72 -2.44
N ALA A 133 17.19 3.23 -2.07
CA ALA A 133 17.48 2.76 -0.71
C ALA A 133 17.41 3.89 0.35
N ALA A 134 17.83 5.11 -0.01
CA ALA A 134 17.72 6.26 0.88
C ALA A 134 16.25 6.62 1.14
N LEU A 135 15.42 6.66 0.10
CA LEU A 135 14.00 6.93 0.23
C LEU A 135 13.29 5.81 1.01
N GLN A 136 13.57 4.53 0.70
CA GLN A 136 13.01 3.40 1.44
C GLN A 136 13.27 3.49 2.94
N ARG A 137 14.51 3.80 3.36
CA ARG A 137 14.84 3.94 4.78
C ARG A 137 14.07 5.08 5.43
N ALA A 138 13.99 6.24 4.76
CA ALA A 138 13.28 7.40 5.28
C ALA A 138 11.77 7.12 5.42
N GLN A 139 11.15 6.52 4.39
CA GLN A 139 9.74 6.13 4.40
C GLN A 139 9.45 5.08 5.47
N THR A 140 10.30 4.06 5.59
CA THR A 140 10.15 3.01 6.61
C THR A 140 10.16 3.62 8.02
N GLY A 141 11.14 4.49 8.32
CA GLY A 141 11.22 5.17 9.62
C GLY A 141 9.99 6.02 9.92
N ALA A 142 9.55 6.84 8.95
CA ALA A 142 8.38 7.69 9.10
C ALA A 142 7.07 6.88 9.27
N ALA A 143 6.91 5.80 8.49
CA ALA A 143 5.73 4.93 8.57
C ALA A 143 5.61 4.24 9.93
N LEU A 144 6.72 3.65 10.42
CA LEU A 144 6.77 3.00 11.74
C LEU A 144 6.51 4.00 12.87
N ALA A 145 7.15 5.17 12.83
CA ALA A 145 6.94 6.25 13.81
C ALA A 145 5.48 6.77 13.84
N ALA A 146 4.79 6.70 12.69
CA ALA A 146 3.38 7.07 12.57
C ALA A 146 2.41 5.93 12.92
N GLY A 147 2.91 4.74 13.27
CA GLY A 147 2.10 3.58 13.69
C GLY A 147 1.57 2.72 12.53
N ALA A 148 2.18 2.78 11.35
CA ALA A 148 1.87 1.85 10.26
C ALA A 148 2.64 0.54 10.39
N ARG A 149 2.14 -0.50 9.72
CA ARG A 149 2.91 -1.68 9.36
C ARG A 149 3.67 -1.40 8.07
N VAL A 150 4.90 -1.89 7.98
CA VAL A 150 5.69 -1.80 6.74
C VAL A 150 5.76 -3.20 6.13
N ALA A 151 5.41 -3.30 4.85
CA ALA A 151 5.50 -4.56 4.12
C ALA A 151 6.94 -4.84 3.67
N ASP A 152 7.37 -6.09 3.79
CA ASP A 152 8.66 -6.54 3.24
C ASP A 152 8.53 -6.84 1.75
N ILE A 153 9.11 -5.97 0.91
CA ILE A 153 9.12 -6.10 -0.55
C ILE A 153 10.46 -6.60 -1.11
N GLY A 154 11.43 -6.96 -0.25
CA GLY A 154 12.77 -7.34 -0.70
C GLY A 154 12.76 -8.52 -1.67
N ARG A 155 11.91 -9.51 -1.43
CA ARG A 155 11.76 -10.67 -2.34
C ARG A 155 11.15 -10.30 -3.69
N SER A 156 10.20 -9.36 -3.72
CA SER A 156 9.61 -8.90 -4.99
C SER A 156 10.64 -8.15 -5.83
N ALA A 157 11.46 -7.28 -5.22
CA ALA A 157 12.53 -6.58 -5.92
C ALA A 157 13.53 -7.56 -6.58
N ALA A 158 13.92 -8.63 -5.89
CA ALA A 158 14.78 -9.67 -6.45
C ALA A 158 14.12 -10.40 -7.64
N ALA A 159 12.82 -10.69 -7.56
CA ALA A 159 12.08 -11.32 -8.64
C ALA A 159 12.03 -10.42 -9.90
N PHE A 160 11.72 -9.13 -9.74
CA PHE A 160 11.71 -8.17 -10.85
C PHE A 160 13.09 -7.98 -11.49
N ALA A 161 14.17 -8.09 -10.70
CA ALA A 161 15.53 -8.06 -11.24
C ALA A 161 15.87 -9.28 -12.08
N ALA A 162 15.30 -10.44 -11.74
CA ALA A 162 15.58 -11.71 -12.43
C ALA A 162 14.68 -11.97 -13.63
N GLU A 163 13.44 -11.43 -13.65
CA GLU A 163 12.43 -11.79 -14.64
C GLU A 163 11.79 -10.56 -15.31
N PRO A 164 12.23 -10.19 -16.53
CA PRO A 164 11.66 -9.06 -17.27
C PRO A 164 10.17 -9.19 -17.59
N ALA A 165 9.61 -10.42 -17.65
CA ALA A 165 8.19 -10.65 -17.91
C ALA A 165 7.27 -10.18 -16.77
N LEU A 166 7.82 -9.86 -15.59
CA LEU A 166 7.09 -9.22 -14.51
C LEU A 166 6.78 -7.75 -14.78
N PHE A 167 7.45 -7.13 -15.75
CA PHE A 167 7.08 -5.81 -16.24
C PHE A 167 6.05 -5.92 -17.38
N SER A 168 5.17 -4.93 -17.47
CA SER A 168 4.25 -4.77 -18.59
C SER A 168 5.01 -4.35 -19.87
N PRO A 169 4.36 -4.28 -21.04
CA PRO A 169 5.02 -3.90 -22.30
C PRO A 169 5.71 -2.53 -22.27
N ASP A 170 5.31 -1.61 -21.36
CA ASP A 170 5.96 -0.32 -21.18
C ASP A 170 7.33 -0.42 -20.47
N ARG A 171 7.69 -1.61 -19.97
CA ARG A 171 8.93 -1.92 -19.28
C ARG A 171 9.18 -1.09 -18.02
N PHE A 172 8.12 -0.59 -17.42
CA PHE A 172 8.15 0.23 -16.21
C PHE A 172 7.15 -0.27 -15.16
N HIS A 173 5.88 -0.39 -15.53
CA HIS A 173 4.85 -0.86 -14.62
C HIS A 173 4.83 -2.39 -14.52
N PRO A 174 4.36 -2.94 -13.40
CA PRO A 174 4.17 -4.38 -13.27
C PRO A 174 3.17 -4.93 -14.29
N SER A 175 3.45 -6.11 -14.85
CA SER A 175 2.45 -6.93 -15.55
C SER A 175 1.48 -7.58 -14.56
N SER A 176 0.45 -8.28 -15.04
CA SER A 176 -0.43 -9.09 -14.16
C SER A 176 0.35 -10.11 -13.33
N ALA A 177 1.42 -10.70 -13.89
CA ALA A 177 2.32 -11.58 -13.15
C ALA A 177 3.13 -10.79 -12.09
N GLY A 178 3.62 -9.61 -12.45
CA GLY A 178 4.30 -8.71 -11.50
C GLY A 178 3.40 -8.31 -10.33
N TYR A 179 2.15 -8.00 -10.60
CA TYR A 179 1.17 -7.71 -9.53
C TYR A 179 0.89 -8.91 -8.63
N ALA A 180 0.92 -10.14 -9.15
CA ALA A 180 0.80 -11.34 -8.34
C ALA A 180 1.98 -11.48 -7.36
N VAL A 181 3.21 -11.21 -7.82
CA VAL A 181 4.42 -11.21 -6.98
C VAL A 181 4.32 -10.13 -5.89
N ILE A 182 3.93 -8.90 -6.26
CA ILE A 182 3.76 -7.80 -5.30
C ILE A 182 2.68 -8.15 -4.28
N ALA A 183 1.50 -8.60 -4.71
CA ALA A 183 0.41 -8.95 -3.80
C ALA A 183 0.81 -10.05 -2.81
N THR A 184 1.59 -11.06 -3.27
CA THR A 184 2.13 -12.11 -2.40
C THR A 184 3.05 -11.52 -1.32
N ALA A 185 3.93 -10.60 -1.68
CA ALA A 185 4.84 -9.95 -0.72
C ALA A 185 4.08 -9.06 0.30
N LEU A 186 3.01 -8.39 -0.12
CA LEU A 186 2.20 -7.52 0.74
C LEU A 186 1.21 -8.28 1.63
N SER A 187 0.81 -9.49 1.22
CA SER A 187 -0.26 -10.27 1.86
C SER A 187 -0.06 -10.44 3.39
N PRO A 188 1.13 -10.80 3.92
CA PRO A 188 1.29 -10.97 5.36
C PRO A 188 0.96 -9.71 6.16
N ALA A 189 1.45 -8.54 5.71
CA ALA A 189 1.21 -7.26 6.39
C ALA A 189 -0.26 -6.83 6.31
N VAL A 190 -0.91 -7.05 5.16
CA VAL A 190 -2.33 -6.71 4.94
C VAL A 190 -3.23 -7.63 5.75
N HIS A 191 -2.95 -8.94 5.81
CA HIS A 191 -3.69 -9.88 6.65
C HIS A 191 -3.56 -9.54 8.15
N ALA A 192 -2.35 -9.20 8.61
CA ALA A 192 -2.13 -8.75 9.99
C ALA A 192 -2.87 -7.45 10.30
N ALA A 193 -2.94 -6.51 9.35
CA ALA A 193 -3.72 -5.28 9.48
C ALA A 193 -5.23 -5.58 9.55
N ALA A 194 -5.73 -6.46 8.66
CA ALA A 194 -7.14 -6.87 8.64
C ALA A 194 -7.57 -7.56 9.94
N ALA A 195 -6.73 -8.42 10.50
CA ALA A 195 -6.98 -9.05 11.79
C ALA A 195 -7.05 -8.03 12.94
N ALA A 196 -6.21 -6.99 12.91
CA ALA A 196 -6.21 -5.92 13.92
C ALA A 196 -7.36 -4.90 13.74
N ALA A 197 -7.93 -4.78 12.53
CA ALA A 197 -9.07 -3.91 12.24
C ALA A 197 -10.40 -4.50 12.73
N ARG A 198 -10.49 -5.85 12.84
CA ARG A 198 -11.71 -6.49 13.37
C ARG A 198 -11.89 -6.07 14.82
N PRO A 199 -13.07 -5.53 15.24
CA PRO A 199 -13.36 -5.37 16.65
C PRO A 199 -13.25 -6.76 17.30
N ALA A 200 -12.52 -6.87 18.40
CA ALA A 200 -12.68 -8.01 19.29
C ALA A 200 -14.18 -8.15 19.53
N ASP A 201 -14.70 -9.35 19.28
CA ASP A 201 -16.12 -9.72 19.30
C ASP A 201 -16.92 -8.94 20.37
N ARG A 202 -17.76 -7.98 19.93
CA ARG A 202 -18.64 -7.21 20.81
C ARG A 202 -19.90 -8.02 21.17
N SER A 203 -19.82 -9.34 21.18
CA SER A 203 -20.91 -10.23 21.60
C SER A 203 -21.15 -10.26 23.12
N GLY A 204 -20.54 -9.36 23.88
CA GLY A 204 -20.67 -9.28 25.35
C GLY A 204 -21.50 -8.12 25.92
N PHE A 205 -22.18 -7.31 25.07
CA PHE A 205 -23.09 -6.30 25.61
C PHE A 205 -24.52 -6.86 25.72
N GLU A 206 -24.68 -7.80 26.64
CA GLU A 206 -25.98 -8.32 27.11
C GLU A 206 -26.87 -7.14 27.57
N LYS A 207 -28.01 -6.98 26.92
CA LYS A 207 -29.06 -6.04 27.36
C LYS A 207 -29.36 -6.28 28.82
N ARG A 208 -28.94 -5.39 29.71
CA ARG A 208 -29.49 -5.35 31.09
C ARG A 208 -30.99 -5.12 30.98
N PRO A 209 -31.82 -5.97 31.62
CA PRO A 209 -33.25 -5.75 31.66
C PRO A 209 -33.55 -4.44 32.38
N ARG A 210 -34.45 -3.63 31.83
CA ARG A 210 -34.98 -2.43 32.50
C ARG A 210 -35.64 -2.86 33.81
N PRO A 211 -35.39 -2.15 34.95
CA PRO A 211 -36.18 -2.39 36.17
C PRO A 211 -37.62 -1.98 35.89
N ALA A 212 -38.56 -2.85 36.35
CA ALA A 212 -39.98 -2.58 36.32
C ALA A 212 -40.28 -1.35 37.18
N ALA A 213 -41.07 -0.43 36.65
CA ALA A 213 -41.64 0.67 37.39
C ALA A 213 -42.72 0.11 38.33
N THR A 214 -42.57 0.32 39.62
CA THR A 214 -43.62 0.30 40.63
C THR A 214 -44.15 1.69 40.87
#